data_73308d9af682af1733b86bf8dd279a4c
#
_entry.id   73308d9af682af1733b86bf8dd279a4c
#
_cell.length_a   1.000
_cell.length_b   1.000
_cell.length_c   1.000
_cell.angle_alpha   90.00
_cell.angle_beta   90.00
_cell.angle_gamma   90.00
#
_symmetry.space_group_name_H-M   'P 1'
#
loop_
_entity.id
_entity.type
_entity.pdbx_description
1 polymer ?
#
loop_
_entity_poly.entity_id
_entity_poly.type
_entity_poly.pdbx_seq_one_letter_code
_entity_poly.pdbx_strand_id
1 'polypeptide(L)'
;MKNILLAGATGFLGNKILQELGKEDFKITAISRTRIKNLPENAQEKIIDFDCLKELNFPETDHVYLALGRPMYLHNLAGLINKDLKEGLSLVDYEYQLQIAKKALEVGAKSITLISAIGSSASSINYYLRTKGKLEEEIVKLSFNSINIFRPGHIVGNKGRFDTAFIPNNM
;
A
#
# COMPACT_ATOMS: atom_id res chain seq x y z
N MET A 1 16.07 17.38 -5.65
CA MET A 1 15.17 16.77 -4.65
C MET A 1 14.08 16.01 -5.37
N LYS A 2 13.84 14.74 -5.04
CA LYS A 2 12.79 13.92 -5.70
C LYS A 2 11.45 14.11 -5.00
N ASN A 3 10.38 14.15 -5.77
CA ASN A 3 9.01 14.20 -5.27
C ASN A 3 8.47 12.79 -5.07
N ILE A 4 8.11 12.45 -3.85
CA ILE A 4 7.60 11.13 -3.47
C ILE A 4 6.12 11.23 -3.12
N LEU A 5 5.30 10.37 -3.69
CA LEU A 5 3.92 10.14 -3.27
C LEU A 5 3.85 8.85 -2.46
N LEU A 6 3.29 8.90 -1.26
CA LEU A 6 3.10 7.73 -0.40
C LEU A 6 1.62 7.56 -0.05
N ALA A 7 1.06 6.42 -0.41
CA ALA A 7 -0.28 6.00 0.01
C ALA A 7 -0.18 4.89 1.06
N GLY A 8 -0.91 5.05 2.18
CA GLY A 8 -0.94 4.05 3.27
C GLY A 8 -0.05 4.38 4.47
N ALA A 9 0.41 5.62 4.61
CA ALA A 9 1.27 6.09 5.71
C ALA A 9 0.65 5.93 7.11
N THR A 10 -0.66 5.78 7.24
CA THR A 10 -1.35 5.51 8.51
C THR A 10 -1.25 4.03 8.95
N GLY A 11 -0.89 3.13 8.03
CA GLY A 11 -0.65 1.72 8.32
C GLY A 11 0.73 1.46 8.93
N PHE A 12 0.91 0.30 9.57
CA PHE A 12 2.17 -0.05 10.25
C PHE A 12 3.40 0.03 9.33
N LEU A 13 3.34 -0.65 8.18
CA LEU A 13 4.46 -0.67 7.25
C LEU A 13 4.61 0.66 6.50
N GLY A 14 3.50 1.26 6.07
CA GLY A 14 3.53 2.56 5.40
C GLY A 14 4.07 3.69 6.28
N ASN A 15 3.80 3.65 7.60
CA ASN A 15 4.40 4.60 8.53
C ASN A 15 5.92 4.39 8.66
N LYS A 16 6.39 3.15 8.72
CA LYS A 16 7.83 2.87 8.73
C LYS A 16 8.51 3.37 7.45
N ILE A 17 7.90 3.14 6.30
CA ILE A 17 8.39 3.69 5.02
C ILE A 17 8.45 5.22 5.09
N LEU A 18 7.41 5.88 5.60
CA LEU A 18 7.39 7.34 5.75
C LEU A 18 8.55 7.84 6.61
N GLN A 19 8.81 7.18 7.77
CA GLN A 19 9.89 7.58 8.66
C GLN A 19 11.28 7.39 8.03
N GLU A 20 11.48 6.34 7.26
CA GLU A 20 12.76 6.13 6.56
C GLU A 20 12.95 7.13 5.42
N LEU A 21 11.91 7.37 4.60
CA LEU A 21 11.95 8.40 3.56
C LEU A 21 12.16 9.81 4.13
N GLY A 22 11.67 10.06 5.34
CA GLY A 22 11.85 11.33 6.04
C GLY A 22 13.28 11.66 6.42
N LYS A 23 14.18 10.68 6.39
CA LYS A 23 15.64 10.87 6.67
C LYS A 23 16.42 11.27 5.42
N GLU A 24 15.81 11.18 4.26
CA GLU A 24 16.43 11.44 2.97
C GLU A 24 16.02 12.82 2.42
N ASP A 25 16.78 13.34 1.45
CA ASP A 25 16.48 14.61 0.77
C ASP A 25 15.36 14.43 -0.28
N PHE A 26 14.15 14.15 0.21
CA PHE A 26 12.93 14.01 -0.60
C PHE A 26 11.89 15.06 -0.20
N LYS A 27 11.02 15.40 -1.14
CA LYS A 27 9.76 16.10 -0.86
C LYS A 27 8.64 15.06 -0.87
N ILE A 28 8.05 14.79 0.28
CA ILE A 28 7.10 13.70 0.45
C ILE A 28 5.68 14.25 0.54
N THR A 29 4.78 13.73 -0.28
CA THR A 29 3.33 13.91 -0.11
C THR A 29 2.72 12.59 0.30
N ALA A 30 2.24 12.51 1.54
CA ALA A 30 1.56 11.34 2.06
C ALA A 30 0.05 11.53 1.97
N ILE A 31 -0.63 10.69 1.17
CA ILE A 31 -2.08 10.70 1.05
C ILE A 31 -2.72 9.70 2.00
N SER A 32 -3.76 10.14 2.71
CA SER A 32 -4.45 9.30 3.70
C SER A 32 -5.90 9.74 3.88
N ARG A 33 -6.72 8.89 4.52
CA ARG A 33 -8.10 9.23 4.92
C ARG A 33 -8.17 9.91 6.28
N THR A 34 -7.13 9.76 7.08
CA THR A 34 -7.07 10.28 8.45
C THR A 34 -5.68 10.83 8.73
N ARG A 35 -5.58 11.65 9.76
CA ARG A 35 -4.33 12.30 10.16
C ARG A 35 -3.20 11.31 10.41
N ILE A 36 -2.01 11.65 9.90
CA ILE A 36 -0.79 10.86 10.08
C ILE A 36 -0.10 11.32 11.37
N LYS A 37 0.25 10.37 12.22
CA LYS A 37 1.04 10.65 13.42
C LYS A 37 2.52 10.74 13.08
N ASN A 38 3.25 11.65 13.75
CA ASN A 38 4.69 11.82 13.60
C ASN A 38 5.12 12.05 12.13
N LEU A 39 4.54 13.08 11.50
CA LEU A 39 4.89 13.45 10.14
C LEU A 39 6.31 14.03 10.11
N PRO A 40 7.24 13.53 9.26
CA PRO A 40 8.57 14.11 9.08
C PRO A 40 8.50 15.56 8.55
N GLU A 41 9.53 16.37 8.83
CA GLU A 41 9.57 17.80 8.45
C GLU A 41 9.52 18.02 6.92
N ASN A 42 10.12 17.09 6.16
CA ASN A 42 10.13 17.11 4.68
C ASN A 42 8.90 16.45 4.06
N ALA A 43 7.89 16.09 4.87
CA ALA A 43 6.65 15.47 4.44
C ALA A 43 5.44 16.38 4.70
N GLN A 44 4.51 16.39 3.76
CA GLN A 44 3.18 16.97 3.92
C GLN A 44 2.12 15.88 3.86
N GLU A 45 1.11 15.96 4.72
CA GLU A 45 -0.07 15.10 4.60
C GLU A 45 -1.14 15.76 3.72
N LYS A 46 -1.82 14.94 2.91
CA LYS A 46 -3.01 15.34 2.18
C LYS A 46 -4.13 14.38 2.54
N ILE A 47 -5.06 14.84 3.37
CA ILE A 47 -6.24 14.05 3.74
C ILE A 47 -7.21 14.10 2.58
N ILE A 48 -7.58 12.93 2.06
CA ILE A 48 -8.43 12.79 0.87
C ILE A 48 -9.48 11.70 1.10
N ASP A 49 -10.58 11.84 0.40
CA ASP A 49 -11.54 10.75 0.22
C ASP A 49 -11.09 9.87 -0.96
N PHE A 50 -10.83 8.60 -0.70
CA PHE A 50 -10.38 7.67 -1.73
C PHE A 50 -11.49 7.27 -2.70
N ASP A 51 -12.74 7.48 -2.36
CA ASP A 51 -13.86 7.27 -3.28
C ASP A 51 -13.88 8.34 -4.39
N CYS A 52 -13.28 9.52 -4.11
CA CYS A 52 -13.14 10.64 -5.05
C CYS A 52 -11.79 10.72 -5.77
N LEU A 53 -10.97 9.66 -5.74
CA LEU A 53 -9.61 9.67 -6.33
C LEU A 53 -9.56 10.16 -7.78
N LYS A 54 -10.59 9.85 -8.58
CA LYS A 54 -10.63 10.24 -10.00
C LYS A 54 -10.68 11.75 -10.20
N GLU A 55 -11.26 12.48 -9.26
CA GLU A 55 -11.47 13.94 -9.34
C GLU A 55 -10.31 14.73 -8.74
N LEU A 56 -9.40 14.05 -8.03
CA LEU A 56 -8.32 14.71 -7.31
C LEU A 56 -7.12 15.01 -8.21
N ASN A 57 -6.58 16.21 -8.05
CA ASN A 57 -5.29 16.57 -8.63
C ASN A 57 -4.16 16.09 -7.72
N PHE A 58 -3.28 15.27 -8.28
CA PHE A 58 -2.07 14.81 -7.60
C PHE A 58 -0.93 15.78 -7.82
N PRO A 59 0.00 15.93 -6.86
CA PRO A 59 1.21 16.72 -7.07
C PRO A 59 2.12 16.02 -8.08
N GLU A 60 3.00 16.80 -8.72
CA GLU A 60 4.09 16.26 -9.50
C GLU A 60 4.86 15.21 -8.67
N THR A 61 5.09 14.05 -9.26
CA THR A 61 5.61 12.88 -8.56
C THR A 61 6.67 12.19 -9.41
N ASP A 62 7.81 11.87 -8.81
CA ASP A 62 8.87 11.08 -9.44
C ASP A 62 8.72 9.59 -9.11
N HIS A 63 8.31 9.29 -7.86
CA HIS A 63 8.15 7.92 -7.38
C HIS A 63 6.92 7.78 -6.49
N VAL A 64 6.14 6.72 -6.70
CA VAL A 64 4.98 6.41 -5.87
C VAL A 64 5.19 5.15 -5.05
N TYR A 65 4.89 5.23 -3.74
CA TYR A 65 4.82 4.09 -2.83
C TYR A 65 3.37 3.73 -2.54
N LEU A 66 3.00 2.48 -2.81
CA LEU A 66 1.69 1.92 -2.50
C LEU A 66 1.80 0.94 -1.33
N ALA A 67 1.37 1.37 -0.16
CA ALA A 67 1.38 0.58 1.08
C ALA A 67 -0.01 0.48 1.71
N LEU A 68 -1.07 0.65 0.90
CA LEU A 68 -2.44 0.42 1.35
C LEU A 68 -2.69 -1.07 1.56
N GLY A 69 -3.55 -1.39 2.52
CA GLY A 69 -3.99 -2.74 2.74
C GLY A 69 -4.94 -2.82 3.93
N ARG A 70 -5.89 -3.75 3.88
CA ARG A 70 -6.73 -4.08 5.02
C ARG A 70 -6.03 -5.11 5.90
N PRO A 71 -6.19 -5.02 7.23
CA PRO A 71 -5.71 -6.05 8.13
C PRO A 71 -6.35 -7.41 7.76
N MET A 72 -5.52 -8.42 7.57
CA MET A 72 -5.97 -9.80 7.41
C MET A 72 -5.74 -10.57 8.70
N TYR A 73 -6.79 -11.14 9.23
CA TYR A 73 -6.72 -12.02 10.39
C TYR A 73 -6.61 -13.48 9.93
N LEU A 74 -5.95 -14.33 10.72
CA LEU A 74 -5.71 -15.74 10.38
C LEU A 74 -6.98 -16.51 9.98
N HIS A 75 -8.11 -16.24 10.65
CA HIS A 75 -9.38 -16.87 10.32
C HIS A 75 -9.92 -16.50 8.91
N ASN A 76 -9.52 -15.31 8.40
CA ASN A 76 -9.90 -14.88 7.06
C ASN A 76 -9.04 -15.56 5.97
N LEU A 77 -7.86 -16.09 6.32
CA LEU A 77 -7.03 -16.87 5.41
C LEU A 77 -7.61 -18.29 5.18
N ALA A 78 -8.40 -18.79 6.12
CA ALA A 78 -9.03 -20.12 6.05
C ALA A 78 -10.25 -20.22 5.10
N GLY A 79 -10.52 -19.19 4.29
CA GLY A 79 -11.58 -19.24 3.27
C GLY A 79 -12.96 -18.76 3.72
N LEU A 80 -13.12 -18.34 4.97
CA LEU A 80 -14.38 -17.83 5.52
C LEU A 80 -14.54 -16.31 5.32
N ILE A 81 -14.18 -15.82 4.13
CA ILE A 81 -14.32 -14.40 3.79
C ILE A 81 -15.75 -14.12 3.39
N ASN A 82 -16.47 -13.31 4.20
CA ASN A 82 -17.82 -12.85 3.87
C ASN A 82 -17.82 -11.82 2.73
N LYS A 83 -19.01 -11.46 2.23
CA LYS A 83 -19.17 -10.54 1.09
C LYS A 83 -18.55 -9.17 1.37
N ASP A 84 -18.84 -8.57 2.52
CA ASP A 84 -18.37 -7.22 2.87
C ASP A 84 -16.85 -7.14 2.97
N LEU A 85 -16.21 -8.20 3.47
CA LEU A 85 -14.75 -8.27 3.53
C LEU A 85 -14.15 -8.38 2.13
N LYS A 86 -14.78 -9.16 1.22
CA LYS A 86 -14.33 -9.26 -0.18
C LYS A 86 -14.43 -7.91 -0.89
N GLU A 87 -15.56 -7.21 -0.75
CA GLU A 87 -15.75 -5.88 -1.33
C GLU A 87 -14.72 -4.90 -0.80
N GLY A 88 -14.51 -4.85 0.50
CA GLY A 88 -13.51 -3.97 1.10
C GLY A 88 -12.07 -4.32 0.72
N LEU A 89 -11.72 -5.60 0.54
CA LEU A 89 -10.43 -6.02 0.01
C LEU A 89 -10.27 -5.62 -1.45
N SER A 90 -11.29 -5.83 -2.30
CA SER A 90 -11.27 -5.39 -3.68
C SER A 90 -11.04 -3.88 -3.76
N LEU A 91 -11.77 -3.11 -2.99
CA LEU A 91 -11.70 -1.65 -3.02
C LEU A 91 -10.34 -1.13 -2.57
N VAL A 92 -9.86 -1.53 -1.38
CA VAL A 92 -8.64 -0.97 -0.77
C VAL A 92 -7.37 -1.62 -1.31
N ASP A 93 -7.37 -2.94 -1.47
CA ASP A 93 -6.19 -3.70 -1.84
C ASP A 93 -5.99 -3.83 -3.35
N TYR A 94 -6.96 -3.39 -4.16
CA TYR A 94 -6.86 -3.40 -5.61
C TYR A 94 -7.25 -2.06 -6.23
N GLU A 95 -8.52 -1.62 -6.12
CA GLU A 95 -9.05 -0.51 -6.91
C GLU A 95 -8.38 0.83 -6.58
N TYR A 96 -8.29 1.19 -5.29
CA TYR A 96 -7.65 2.45 -4.89
C TYR A 96 -6.17 2.47 -5.26
N GLN A 97 -5.45 1.37 -5.05
CA GLN A 97 -4.03 1.32 -5.39
C GLN A 97 -3.79 1.45 -6.89
N LEU A 98 -4.60 0.78 -7.71
CA LEU A 98 -4.51 0.88 -9.16
C LEU A 98 -4.84 2.31 -9.66
N GLN A 99 -5.86 2.95 -9.07
CA GLN A 99 -6.20 4.34 -9.42
C GLN A 99 -5.07 5.30 -9.03
N ILE A 100 -4.49 5.16 -7.84
CA ILE A 100 -3.37 5.99 -7.39
C ILE A 100 -2.16 5.80 -8.30
N ALA A 101 -1.85 4.55 -8.70
CA ALA A 101 -0.76 4.27 -9.63
C ALA A 101 -0.96 4.97 -10.98
N LYS A 102 -2.17 4.87 -11.55
CA LYS A 102 -2.49 5.53 -12.82
C LYS A 102 -2.37 7.06 -12.71
N LYS A 103 -2.92 7.66 -11.65
CA LYS A 103 -2.80 9.09 -11.43
C LYS A 103 -1.37 9.55 -11.18
N ALA A 104 -0.57 8.78 -10.46
CA ALA A 104 0.84 9.09 -10.28
C ALA A 104 1.60 9.08 -11.62
N LEU A 105 1.27 8.15 -12.51
CA LEU A 105 1.83 8.11 -13.87
C LEU A 105 1.43 9.33 -14.70
N GLU A 106 0.16 9.77 -14.61
CA GLU A 106 -0.37 10.96 -15.29
C GLU A 106 0.38 12.25 -14.89
N VAL A 107 0.83 12.33 -13.63
CA VAL A 107 1.58 13.50 -13.11
C VAL A 107 3.10 13.32 -13.16
N GLY A 108 3.59 12.35 -13.94
CA GLY A 108 5.00 12.22 -14.29
C GLY A 108 5.81 11.19 -13.51
N ALA A 109 5.18 10.38 -12.65
CA ALA A 109 5.91 9.35 -11.91
C ALA A 109 6.57 8.34 -12.86
N LYS A 110 7.88 8.16 -12.68
CA LYS A 110 8.70 7.24 -13.48
C LYS A 110 8.88 5.88 -12.81
N SER A 111 8.66 5.81 -11.53
CA SER A 111 8.89 4.60 -10.75
C SER A 111 7.81 4.38 -9.69
N ILE A 112 7.57 3.10 -9.39
CA ILE A 112 6.56 2.65 -8.43
C ILE A 112 7.12 1.57 -7.51
N THR A 113 6.74 1.61 -6.25
CA THR A 113 6.96 0.55 -5.27
C THR A 113 5.62 0.10 -4.71
N LEU A 114 5.28 -1.17 -4.92
CA LEU A 114 4.07 -1.81 -4.40
C LEU A 114 4.41 -2.75 -3.24
N ILE A 115 3.71 -2.60 -2.13
CA ILE A 115 3.74 -3.56 -1.03
C ILE A 115 2.61 -4.58 -1.24
N SER A 116 3.02 -5.76 -1.64
CA SER A 116 2.16 -6.92 -1.88
C SER A 116 2.22 -7.91 -0.70
N ALA A 117 2.15 -9.20 -0.96
CA ALA A 117 2.26 -10.26 0.05
C ALA A 117 2.93 -11.51 -0.52
N ILE A 118 3.64 -12.25 0.33
CA ILE A 118 4.17 -13.56 -0.06
C ILE A 118 3.04 -14.49 -0.52
N GLY A 119 3.26 -15.23 -1.61
CA GLY A 119 2.27 -16.11 -2.21
C GLY A 119 1.19 -15.42 -3.05
N SER A 120 1.30 -14.10 -3.28
CA SER A 120 0.40 -13.38 -4.19
C SER A 120 0.44 -13.97 -5.60
N SER A 121 -0.73 -14.29 -6.14
CA SER A 121 -0.93 -14.81 -7.50
C SER A 121 -2.36 -14.56 -7.94
N ALA A 122 -2.55 -14.10 -9.17
CA ALA A 122 -3.90 -13.88 -9.73
C ALA A 122 -4.72 -15.18 -9.87
N SER A 123 -4.07 -16.34 -9.88
CA SER A 123 -4.69 -17.67 -9.90
C SER A 123 -4.90 -18.29 -8.51
N SER A 124 -4.53 -17.59 -7.42
CA SER A 124 -4.66 -18.14 -6.07
C SER A 124 -6.11 -18.45 -5.71
N ILE A 125 -6.33 -19.61 -5.06
CA ILE A 125 -7.63 -19.95 -4.47
C ILE A 125 -7.96 -19.00 -3.32
N ASN A 126 -6.94 -18.55 -2.57
CA ASN A 126 -7.11 -17.57 -1.50
C ASN A 126 -7.47 -16.21 -2.08
N TYR A 127 -8.62 -15.67 -1.69
CA TYR A 127 -9.15 -14.40 -2.24
C TYR A 127 -8.18 -13.21 -2.02
N TYR A 128 -7.59 -13.09 -0.83
CA TYR A 128 -6.64 -12.01 -0.53
C TYR A 128 -5.40 -12.09 -1.42
N LEU A 129 -4.77 -13.26 -1.52
CA LEU A 129 -3.60 -13.47 -2.36
C LEU A 129 -3.92 -13.29 -3.84
N ARG A 130 -5.12 -13.69 -4.26
CA ARG A 130 -5.61 -13.46 -5.62
C ARG A 130 -5.82 -11.97 -5.91
N THR A 131 -6.38 -11.21 -4.97
CA THR A 131 -6.58 -9.76 -5.12
C THR A 131 -5.24 -9.04 -5.25
N LYS A 132 -4.27 -9.38 -4.41
CA LYS A 132 -2.91 -8.84 -4.49
C LYS A 132 -2.21 -9.23 -5.81
N GLY A 133 -2.31 -10.49 -6.22
CA GLY A 133 -1.73 -10.96 -7.48
C GLY A 133 -2.32 -10.25 -8.71
N LYS A 134 -3.62 -10.03 -8.74
CA LYS A 134 -4.27 -9.24 -9.79
C LYS A 134 -3.76 -7.80 -9.85
N LEU A 135 -3.57 -7.16 -8.68
CA LEU A 135 -3.00 -5.82 -8.64
C LEU A 135 -1.58 -5.80 -9.21
N GLU A 136 -0.74 -6.77 -8.85
CA GLU A 136 0.61 -6.89 -9.38
C GLU A 136 0.62 -6.98 -10.92
N GLU A 137 -0.25 -7.82 -11.48
CA GLU A 137 -0.38 -7.95 -12.94
C GLU A 137 -0.80 -6.65 -13.63
N GLU A 138 -1.73 -5.90 -13.03
CA GLU A 138 -2.15 -4.60 -13.57
C GLU A 138 -1.05 -3.54 -13.45
N ILE A 139 -0.33 -3.50 -12.33
CA ILE A 139 0.79 -2.56 -12.14
C ILE A 139 1.90 -2.82 -13.16
N VAL A 140 2.22 -4.08 -13.44
CA VAL A 140 3.25 -4.45 -14.43
C VAL A 140 2.89 -4.01 -15.85
N LYS A 141 1.60 -3.89 -16.17
CA LYS A 141 1.13 -3.38 -17.47
C LYS A 141 1.25 -1.86 -17.61
N LEU A 142 1.42 -1.14 -16.50
CA LEU A 142 1.58 0.32 -16.53
C LEU A 142 2.99 0.70 -17.00
N SER A 143 3.10 1.83 -17.71
CA SER A 143 4.33 2.27 -18.38
C SER A 143 5.32 2.96 -17.42
N PHE A 144 5.50 2.44 -16.20
CA PHE A 144 6.57 2.90 -15.33
C PHE A 144 7.94 2.42 -15.82
N ASN A 145 8.96 3.27 -15.74
CA ASN A 145 10.33 2.91 -16.09
C ASN A 145 10.92 1.87 -15.11
N SER A 146 10.48 1.90 -13.85
CA SER A 146 10.91 0.97 -12.82
C SER A 146 9.73 0.57 -11.92
N ILE A 147 9.55 -0.72 -11.76
CA ILE A 147 8.49 -1.31 -10.93
C ILE A 147 9.14 -2.21 -9.89
N ASN A 148 8.92 -1.90 -8.61
CA ASN A 148 9.39 -2.69 -7.48
C ASN A 148 8.19 -3.30 -6.77
N ILE A 149 8.13 -4.61 -6.66
CA ILE A 149 7.08 -5.33 -5.94
C ILE A 149 7.71 -6.05 -4.76
N PHE A 150 7.38 -5.58 -3.54
CA PHE A 150 7.81 -6.22 -2.32
C PHE A 150 6.71 -7.17 -1.83
N ARG A 151 7.05 -8.44 -1.63
CA ARG A 151 6.16 -9.48 -1.12
C ARG A 151 6.60 -9.89 0.29
N PRO A 152 6.32 -9.08 1.32
CA PRO A 152 6.69 -9.44 2.68
C PRO A 152 5.94 -10.70 3.11
N GLY A 153 6.62 -11.50 3.93
CA GLY A 153 6.01 -12.58 4.69
C GLY A 153 5.37 -12.04 5.96
N HIS A 154 5.60 -12.74 7.08
CA HIS A 154 5.11 -12.29 8.37
C HIS A 154 5.84 -11.04 8.86
N ILE A 155 5.09 -9.95 9.12
CA ILE A 155 5.67 -8.68 9.56
C ILE A 155 5.63 -8.64 11.09
N VAL A 156 6.81 -8.72 11.71
CA VAL A 156 6.98 -8.66 13.16
C VAL A 156 6.97 -7.22 13.71
N GLY A 157 6.59 -7.06 14.98
CA GLY A 157 6.64 -5.79 15.70
C GLY A 157 5.37 -4.95 15.64
N ASN A 158 4.32 -5.39 14.96
CA ASN A 158 3.01 -4.75 14.99
C ASN A 158 2.20 -5.22 16.20
N LYS A 159 2.48 -4.64 17.38
CA LYS A 159 1.84 -5.01 18.67
C LYS A 159 0.31 -4.87 18.69
N GLY A 160 -0.29 -4.23 17.71
CA GLY A 160 -1.75 -4.08 17.55
C GLY A 160 -2.42 -5.19 16.73
N ARG A 161 -1.67 -6.14 16.20
CA ARG A 161 -2.19 -7.27 15.41
C ARG A 161 -2.11 -8.56 16.21
N PHE A 162 -3.24 -9.22 16.38
CA PHE A 162 -3.34 -10.53 17.06
C PHE A 162 -2.59 -11.66 16.33
N ASP A 163 -2.26 -11.46 15.05
CA ASP A 163 -1.52 -12.42 14.22
C ASP A 163 -0.02 -12.48 14.53
N THR A 164 0.52 -11.56 15.32
CA THR A 164 1.92 -11.60 15.77
C THR A 164 2.11 -12.47 17.04
N ALA A 165 1.02 -12.94 17.65
CA ALA A 165 1.07 -13.66 18.92
C ALA A 165 1.41 -15.15 18.79
N PHE A 166 1.60 -15.70 17.58
CA PHE A 166 1.72 -17.15 17.36
C PHE A 166 3.05 -17.61 16.75
N ILE A 167 4.13 -16.92 17.02
CA ILE A 167 5.47 -17.50 16.83
C ILE A 167 6.00 -17.79 18.22
N PRO A 168 6.17 -19.08 18.63
CA PRO A 168 6.91 -19.39 19.83
C PRO A 168 8.32 -18.81 19.70
N ASN A 169 8.75 -18.04 20.69
CA ASN A 169 10.16 -17.65 20.84
C ASN A 169 10.98 -18.90 21.17
N ASN A 170 11.24 -19.75 20.17
CA ASN A 170 12.18 -20.85 20.28
C ASN A 170 12.99 -20.90 18.98
N MET A 171 14.02 -20.08 18.95
CA MET A 171 15.37 -20.39 18.44
C MET A 171 16.32 -19.33 18.97
#